data_9aee23fedd5f9ceab20c64112c9788c5
#
_entry.id   9aee23fedd5f9ceab20c64112c9788c5
#
_cell.length_a   1.000
_cell.length_b   1.000
_cell.length_c   1.000
_cell.angle_alpha   90.00
_cell.angle_beta   90.00
_cell.angle_gamma   90.00
#
_symmetry.space_group_name_H-M   'P 1'
#
loop_
_entity.id
_entity.type
_entity.pdbx_description
1 polymer ?
#
loop_
_entity_poly.entity_id
_entity_poly.type
_entity_poly.pdbx_seq_one_letter_code
_entity_poly.pdbx_strand_id
1 'polypeptide(L)'
;MPNFKHIYETASAEQPVYMISSHFADTPLTINKILPPQSAICVQPVFDLQFVIDKQGMDTFVDMFQEVWDEKTEKAKSNFVSILTDIYNTTEEYLGGRGVEIARREIYLNAKDGKVRLSEIQGRRVGICAERATLAHQMISILEKAGLINYESVLTNTHITTSKKEPHSLILLKNKKDPSKIFLFDIENPLQYQKGDNPRLATGVALYPLTETQYRDFMDGKAISPQSIYEQAGMQVFGEQRFYGESEVVSADSGCDLC
;
A
#
# COMPACT_ATOMS: atom_id res chain seq x y z
N MET A 1 -21.03 1.14 17.41
CA MET A 1 -20.16 1.20 16.23
C MET A 1 -18.72 1.17 16.70
N PRO A 2 -17.78 0.55 15.98
CA PRO A 2 -16.38 0.57 16.37
C PRO A 2 -15.84 2.00 16.31
N ASN A 3 -14.95 2.33 17.22
CA ASN A 3 -14.18 3.59 17.19
C ASN A 3 -12.77 3.24 16.71
N PHE A 4 -12.49 3.43 15.43
CA PHE A 4 -11.22 3.03 14.84
C PHE A 4 -10.03 3.82 15.40
N LYS A 5 -10.22 5.08 15.75
CA LYS A 5 -9.19 5.89 16.36
C LYS A 5 -8.78 5.35 17.74
N HIS A 6 -9.74 4.98 18.56
CA HIS A 6 -9.45 4.34 19.84
C HIS A 6 -8.73 3.01 19.66
N ILE A 7 -9.14 2.21 18.67
CA ILE A 7 -8.47 0.94 18.36
C ILE A 7 -7.03 1.19 17.91
N TYR A 8 -6.80 2.18 17.05
CA TYR A 8 -5.45 2.59 16.64
C TYR A 8 -4.60 3.02 17.84
N GLU A 9 -5.09 3.90 18.68
CA GLU A 9 -4.38 4.41 19.84
C GLU A 9 -4.02 3.30 20.86
N THR A 10 -4.92 2.37 21.09
CA THR A 10 -4.68 1.26 22.03
C THR A 10 -3.79 0.16 21.45
N ALA A 11 -3.92 -0.14 20.17
CA ALA A 11 -3.12 -1.16 19.50
C ALA A 11 -1.70 -0.69 19.12
N SER A 12 -1.51 0.64 18.97
CA SER A 12 -0.23 1.25 18.67
C SER A 12 0.57 1.70 19.91
N ALA A 13 0.27 1.12 21.08
CA ALA A 13 0.97 1.45 22.34
C ALA A 13 2.44 0.97 22.39
N GLU A 14 2.91 0.27 21.37
CA GLU A 14 4.29 -0.18 21.25
C GLU A 14 5.26 0.95 20.90
N GLN A 15 6.55 0.67 21.08
CA GLN A 15 7.60 1.61 20.67
C GLN A 15 7.62 1.82 19.17
N PRO A 16 7.89 3.06 18.70
CA PRO A 16 8.06 3.34 17.28
C PRO A 16 9.10 2.43 16.63
N VAL A 17 8.83 2.05 15.39
CA VAL A 17 9.69 1.16 14.61
C VAL A 17 10.37 1.97 13.53
N TYR A 18 11.68 1.82 13.43
CA TYR A 18 12.44 2.30 12.30
C TYR A 18 12.76 1.12 11.37
N MET A 19 12.47 1.28 10.11
CA MET A 19 12.69 0.25 9.11
C MET A 19 13.39 0.83 7.89
N ILE A 20 14.32 0.06 7.35
CA ILE A 20 14.91 0.35 6.05
C ILE A 20 14.14 -0.46 5.02
N SER A 21 13.67 0.21 3.96
CA SER A 21 13.02 -0.49 2.84
C SER A 21 13.93 -1.59 2.31
N SER A 22 13.39 -2.78 2.07
CA SER A 22 14.14 -3.96 1.64
C SER A 22 14.88 -3.81 0.31
N HIS A 23 14.60 -2.74 -0.45
CA HIS A 23 15.37 -2.43 -1.66
C HIS A 23 16.84 -2.12 -1.39
N PHE A 24 17.14 -1.80 -0.16
CA PHE A 24 18.44 -1.39 0.30
C PHE A 24 18.97 -2.26 1.43
N ALA A 25 18.18 -3.22 1.87
CA ALA A 25 18.55 -4.20 2.88
C ALA A 25 18.54 -5.61 2.27
N ASP A 26 19.45 -6.46 2.71
CA ASP A 26 19.50 -7.88 2.30
C ASP A 26 18.30 -8.71 2.80
N THR A 27 17.46 -8.09 3.63
CA THR A 27 16.27 -8.72 4.20
C THR A 27 15.00 -8.00 3.76
N PRO A 28 13.93 -8.73 3.41
CA PRO A 28 12.67 -8.12 3.02
C PRO A 28 12.05 -7.35 4.19
N LEU A 29 11.42 -6.24 3.86
CA LEU A 29 10.56 -5.57 4.80
C LEU A 29 9.27 -6.38 4.95
N THR A 30 8.99 -6.86 6.14
CA THR A 30 7.71 -7.48 6.49
C THR A 30 7.18 -6.88 7.77
N ILE A 31 6.00 -6.28 7.69
CA ILE A 31 5.32 -5.65 8.82
C ILE A 31 3.95 -6.31 8.96
N ASN A 32 3.71 -6.95 10.08
CA ASN A 32 2.46 -7.65 10.39
C ASN A 32 1.72 -7.06 11.60
N LYS A 33 2.02 -5.81 11.96
CA LYS A 33 1.42 -5.12 13.10
C LYS A 33 1.06 -3.68 12.77
N ILE A 34 0.18 -3.10 13.56
CA ILE A 34 -0.11 -1.67 13.51
C ILE A 34 1.14 -0.90 13.91
N LEU A 35 1.55 0.02 13.05
CA LEU A 35 2.70 0.88 13.31
C LEU A 35 2.28 2.04 14.23
N PRO A 36 2.94 2.21 15.37
CA PRO A 36 2.67 3.34 16.25
C PRO A 36 3.14 4.68 15.63
N PRO A 37 2.62 5.81 16.13
CA PRO A 37 3.13 7.12 15.75
C PRO A 37 4.65 7.21 15.92
N GLN A 38 5.28 7.99 15.04
CA GLN A 38 6.74 8.15 14.93
C GLN A 38 7.46 6.92 14.35
N SER A 39 6.76 5.88 13.94
CA SER A 39 7.37 4.85 13.10
C SER A 39 7.78 5.44 11.76
N ALA A 40 8.95 5.05 11.28
CA ALA A 40 9.53 5.56 10.06
C ALA A 40 9.95 4.44 9.11
N ILE A 41 9.68 4.64 7.83
CA ILE A 41 10.17 3.78 6.75
C ILE A 41 11.18 4.58 5.94
N CYS A 42 12.42 4.13 5.93
CA CYS A 42 13.46 4.73 5.09
C CYS A 42 13.15 4.39 3.63
N VAL A 43 12.83 5.41 2.85
CA VAL A 43 12.46 5.27 1.43
C VAL A 43 13.65 5.53 0.50
N GLN A 44 14.72 6.15 1.01
CA GLN A 44 15.96 6.41 0.27
C GLN A 44 17.15 6.51 1.21
N PRO A 45 17.85 5.39 1.50
CA PRO A 45 18.92 5.34 2.50
C PRO A 45 20.12 6.22 2.19
N VAL A 46 20.47 6.40 0.91
CA VAL A 46 21.65 7.22 0.51
C VAL A 46 21.51 8.66 1.00
N PHE A 47 20.27 9.16 1.12
CA PHE A 47 19.95 10.50 1.60
C PHE A 47 19.26 10.49 2.96
N ASP A 48 19.15 9.33 3.60
CA ASP A 48 18.37 9.11 4.85
C ASP A 48 16.94 9.69 4.79
N LEU A 49 16.30 9.57 3.62
CA LEU A 49 14.92 10.04 3.45
C LEU A 49 13.94 9.06 4.05
N GLN A 50 13.08 9.55 4.91
CA GLN A 50 12.14 8.75 5.69
C GLN A 50 10.70 9.20 5.48
N PHE A 51 9.80 8.24 5.33
CA PHE A 51 8.36 8.43 5.49
C PHE A 51 7.98 8.13 6.94
N VAL A 52 7.40 9.11 7.64
CA VAL A 52 7.08 9.01 9.06
C VAL A 52 5.57 9.00 9.26
N ILE A 53 5.10 8.00 9.99
CA ILE A 53 3.70 7.94 10.44
C ILE A 53 3.56 8.85 11.66
N ASP A 54 3.01 10.03 11.48
CA ASP A 54 2.71 10.93 12.59
C ASP A 54 1.27 10.78 13.06
N LYS A 55 1.02 11.10 14.34
CA LYS A 55 -0.31 10.94 14.95
C LYS A 55 -1.37 11.75 14.22
N GLN A 56 -1.07 13.00 13.88
CA GLN A 56 -2.03 13.88 13.20
C GLN A 56 -2.48 13.30 11.85
N GLY A 57 -1.53 12.82 11.04
CA GLY A 57 -1.84 12.22 9.75
C GLY A 57 -2.69 10.97 9.88
N MET A 58 -2.34 10.09 10.81
CA MET A 58 -3.12 8.87 11.04
C MET A 58 -4.49 9.15 11.62
N ASP A 59 -4.61 10.07 12.57
CA ASP A 59 -5.92 10.45 13.14
C ASP A 59 -6.84 10.95 12.02
N THR A 60 -6.36 11.82 11.14
CA THR A 60 -7.14 12.33 10.00
C THR A 60 -7.55 11.20 9.04
N PHE A 61 -6.62 10.31 8.69
CA PHE A 61 -6.90 9.21 7.78
C PHE A 61 -7.95 8.24 8.36
N VAL A 62 -7.82 7.92 9.65
CA VAL A 62 -8.77 7.04 10.35
C VAL A 62 -10.14 7.68 10.50
N ASP A 63 -10.21 9.00 10.78
CA ASP A 63 -11.47 9.73 10.88
C ASP A 63 -12.19 9.75 9.51
N MET A 64 -11.48 9.98 8.40
CA MET A 64 -12.05 9.89 7.03
C MET A 64 -12.61 8.48 6.75
N PHE A 65 -11.88 7.42 7.11
CA PHE A 65 -12.38 6.07 6.92
C PHE A 65 -13.56 5.76 7.83
N GLN A 66 -13.60 6.29 9.06
CA GLN A 66 -14.72 6.15 10.00
C GLN A 66 -16.02 6.69 9.39
N GLU A 67 -15.97 7.87 8.75
CA GLU A 67 -17.11 8.48 8.05
C GLU A 67 -17.65 7.55 6.95
N VAL A 68 -16.76 7.06 6.08
CA VAL A 68 -17.13 6.10 5.01
C VAL A 68 -17.74 4.83 5.59
N TRP A 69 -17.18 4.31 6.69
CA TRP A 69 -17.67 3.11 7.35
C TRP A 69 -19.06 3.29 7.96
N ASP A 70 -19.32 4.44 8.59
CA ASP A 70 -20.58 4.70 9.28
C ASP A 70 -21.75 4.84 8.31
N GLU A 71 -21.51 5.32 7.11
CA GLU A 71 -22.49 5.43 6.03
C GLU A 71 -22.83 4.09 5.36
N LYS A 72 -22.03 3.04 5.56
CA LYS A 72 -22.22 1.75 4.91
C LYS A 72 -23.38 0.93 5.46
N THR A 73 -24.03 0.21 4.56
CA THR A 73 -24.98 -0.84 4.94
C THR A 73 -24.26 -2.05 5.55
N GLU A 74 -24.94 -2.79 6.42
CA GLU A 74 -24.37 -4.00 7.06
C GLU A 74 -23.95 -5.06 6.02
N LYS A 75 -24.66 -5.15 4.89
CA LYS A 75 -24.27 -6.03 3.78
C LYS A 75 -22.93 -5.61 3.17
N ALA A 76 -22.70 -4.32 3.00
CA ALA A 76 -21.43 -3.81 2.47
C ALA A 76 -20.29 -3.99 3.47
N LYS A 77 -20.54 -3.81 4.76
CA LYS A 77 -19.58 -4.06 5.86
C LYS A 77 -19.17 -5.53 5.97
N SER A 78 -19.99 -6.47 5.51
CA SER A 78 -19.66 -7.90 5.49
C SER A 78 -18.92 -8.35 4.22
N ASN A 79 -18.78 -7.48 3.23
CA ASN A 79 -18.11 -7.79 1.96
C ASN A 79 -16.67 -7.30 1.98
N PHE A 80 -15.71 -8.23 2.04
CA PHE A 80 -14.29 -7.91 2.14
C PHE A 80 -13.77 -7.07 0.96
N VAL A 81 -14.19 -7.38 -0.28
CA VAL A 81 -13.79 -6.59 -1.46
C VAL A 81 -14.33 -5.16 -1.38
N SER A 82 -15.58 -4.99 -0.90
CA SER A 82 -16.15 -3.66 -0.66
C SER A 82 -15.35 -2.87 0.38
N ILE A 83 -14.89 -3.54 1.45
CA ILE A 83 -14.05 -2.91 2.48
C ILE A 83 -12.70 -2.47 1.88
N LEU A 84 -12.04 -3.33 1.10
CA LEU A 84 -10.78 -2.97 0.44
C LEU A 84 -10.96 -1.81 -0.55
N THR A 85 -12.10 -1.76 -1.24
CA THR A 85 -12.44 -0.64 -2.15
C THR A 85 -12.56 0.67 -1.38
N ASP A 86 -13.13 0.65 -0.17
CA ASP A 86 -13.21 1.88 0.64
C ASP A 86 -11.85 2.30 1.16
N ILE A 87 -11.03 1.35 1.59
CA ILE A 87 -9.65 1.63 1.99
C ILE A 87 -8.88 2.28 0.83
N TYR A 88 -9.05 1.75 -0.39
CA TYR A 88 -8.47 2.33 -1.59
C TYR A 88 -8.96 3.76 -1.80
N ASN A 89 -10.27 3.98 -1.82
CA ASN A 89 -10.86 5.29 -2.07
C ASN A 89 -10.46 6.32 -1.00
N THR A 90 -10.49 5.93 0.29
CA THR A 90 -10.04 6.81 1.38
C THR A 90 -8.55 7.14 1.26
N THR A 91 -7.74 6.18 0.84
CA THR A 91 -6.30 6.41 0.61
C THR A 91 -6.08 7.39 -0.56
N GLU A 92 -6.82 7.23 -1.67
CA GLU A 92 -6.77 8.16 -2.80
C GLU A 92 -7.19 9.57 -2.39
N GLU A 93 -8.29 9.69 -1.66
CA GLU A 93 -8.81 10.98 -1.18
C GLU A 93 -7.82 11.64 -0.22
N TYR A 94 -7.31 10.89 0.76
CA TYR A 94 -6.35 11.40 1.74
C TYR A 94 -5.09 11.95 1.05
N LEU A 95 -4.55 11.22 0.08
CA LEU A 95 -3.33 11.61 -0.64
C LEU A 95 -3.58 12.65 -1.76
N GLY A 96 -4.85 12.97 -2.05
CA GLY A 96 -5.22 13.90 -3.12
C GLY A 96 -5.20 13.30 -4.52
N GLY A 97 -5.31 11.98 -4.61
CA GLY A 97 -5.27 11.22 -5.85
C GLY A 97 -3.92 10.55 -6.10
N ARG A 98 -3.71 10.11 -7.34
CA ARG A 98 -2.49 9.39 -7.73
C ARG A 98 -1.24 10.24 -7.53
N GLY A 99 -0.19 9.62 -7.01
CA GLY A 99 1.09 10.27 -6.80
C GLY A 99 1.74 10.79 -8.08
N VAL A 100 2.39 11.94 -7.98
CA VAL A 100 3.18 12.56 -9.04
C VAL A 100 4.63 12.53 -8.59
N GLU A 101 5.49 11.83 -9.30
CA GLU A 101 6.88 11.60 -8.92
C GLU A 101 7.66 12.92 -8.67
N ILE A 102 7.46 13.92 -9.53
CA ILE A 102 8.10 15.23 -9.38
C ILE A 102 7.69 15.87 -8.05
N ALA A 103 6.41 15.89 -7.72
CA ALA A 103 5.91 16.46 -6.47
C ALA A 103 6.44 15.70 -5.25
N ARG A 104 6.52 14.37 -5.35
CA ARG A 104 7.11 13.52 -4.32
C ARG A 104 8.58 13.85 -4.11
N ARG A 105 9.36 13.88 -5.19
CA ARG A 105 10.78 14.20 -5.16
C ARG A 105 11.04 15.57 -4.52
N GLU A 106 10.27 16.58 -4.89
CA GLU A 106 10.39 17.93 -4.30
C GLU A 106 10.15 17.92 -2.79
N ILE A 107 9.11 17.23 -2.32
CA ILE A 107 8.79 17.17 -0.88
C ILE A 107 9.89 16.46 -0.12
N TYR A 108 10.35 15.30 -0.58
CA TYR A 108 11.39 14.54 0.11
C TYR A 108 12.75 15.24 0.10
N LEU A 109 13.15 15.84 -1.01
CA LEU A 109 14.43 16.57 -1.08
C LEU A 109 14.44 17.88 -0.28
N ASN A 110 13.26 18.48 -0.09
CA ASN A 110 13.13 19.71 0.71
C ASN A 110 12.79 19.44 2.18
N ALA A 111 12.67 18.20 2.58
CA ALA A 111 12.43 17.83 3.97
C ALA A 111 13.62 18.25 4.86
N LYS A 112 13.37 19.14 5.84
CA LYS A 112 14.42 19.77 6.65
C LYS A 112 15.27 18.81 7.46
N ASP A 113 14.68 17.67 7.85
CA ASP A 113 15.30 16.64 8.69
C ASP A 113 15.36 15.28 7.97
N GLY A 114 15.22 15.26 6.63
CA GLY A 114 15.11 14.03 5.84
C GLY A 114 13.81 13.26 6.08
N LYS A 115 12.84 13.85 6.82
CA LYS A 115 11.60 13.18 7.23
C LYS A 115 10.40 13.86 6.61
N VAL A 116 9.59 13.08 5.92
CA VAL A 116 8.30 13.50 5.39
C VAL A 116 7.20 12.83 6.20
N ARG A 117 6.39 13.63 6.85
CA ARG A 117 5.32 13.14 7.73
C ARG A 117 4.05 12.90 6.94
N LEU A 118 3.29 11.92 7.37
CA LEU A 118 2.01 11.59 6.75
C LEU A 118 1.08 12.80 6.67
N SER A 119 1.02 13.64 7.71
CA SER A 119 0.23 14.89 7.70
C SER A 119 0.72 15.91 6.67
N GLU A 120 2.00 15.88 6.30
CA GLU A 120 2.58 16.82 5.33
C GLU A 120 2.26 16.48 3.89
N ILE A 121 1.88 15.21 3.60
CA ILE A 121 1.56 14.75 2.24
C ILE A 121 0.05 14.72 1.94
N GLN A 122 -0.78 15.03 2.93
CA GLN A 122 -2.24 15.05 2.74
C GLN A 122 -2.64 15.99 1.60
N GLY A 123 -3.40 15.46 0.63
CA GLY A 123 -3.91 16.23 -0.52
C GLY A 123 -2.87 16.66 -1.55
N ARG A 124 -1.59 16.25 -1.41
CA ARG A 124 -0.50 16.78 -2.24
C ARG A 124 -0.10 15.89 -3.43
N ARG A 125 -0.78 14.78 -3.64
CA ARG A 125 -0.48 13.83 -4.71
C ARG A 125 0.98 13.31 -4.67
N VAL A 126 1.47 13.04 -3.47
CA VAL A 126 2.86 12.63 -3.24
C VAL A 126 2.96 11.13 -2.99
N GLY A 127 1.88 10.52 -2.48
CA GLY A 127 1.87 9.11 -2.12
C GLY A 127 1.95 8.19 -3.33
N ILE A 128 2.92 7.28 -3.31
CA ILE A 128 3.08 6.16 -4.23
C ILE A 128 2.98 4.82 -3.49
N CYS A 129 3.50 3.75 -4.03
CA CYS A 129 3.32 2.40 -3.50
C CYS A 129 3.64 2.28 -1.99
N ALA A 130 4.70 2.90 -1.49
CA ALA A 130 5.12 2.78 -0.10
C ALA A 130 4.11 3.45 0.86
N GLU A 131 3.76 4.70 0.61
CA GLU A 131 2.83 5.46 1.44
C GLU A 131 1.42 4.85 1.38
N ARG A 132 0.96 4.49 0.17
CA ARG A 132 -0.35 3.87 -0.07
C ARG A 132 -0.48 2.52 0.61
N ALA A 133 0.49 1.62 0.41
CA ALA A 133 0.47 0.30 1.01
C ALA A 133 0.57 0.39 2.54
N THR A 134 1.32 1.35 3.07
CA THR A 134 1.38 1.59 4.50
C THR A 134 0.03 2.00 5.07
N LEU A 135 -0.65 2.98 4.49
CA LEU A 135 -1.98 3.42 4.94
C LEU A 135 -3.01 2.28 4.89
N ALA A 136 -3.05 1.56 3.78
CA ALA A 136 -3.97 0.44 3.63
C ALA A 136 -3.67 -0.69 4.63
N HIS A 137 -2.40 -1.03 4.84
CA HIS A 137 -2.01 -2.01 5.85
C HIS A 137 -2.45 -1.58 7.25
N GLN A 138 -2.25 -0.30 7.61
CA GLN A 138 -2.71 0.23 8.90
C GLN A 138 -4.21 0.03 9.08
N MET A 139 -5.01 0.42 8.07
CA MET A 139 -6.47 0.30 8.17
C MET A 139 -6.95 -1.15 8.22
N ILE A 140 -6.37 -2.04 7.40
CA ILE A 140 -6.69 -3.47 7.44
C ILE A 140 -6.37 -4.04 8.83
N SER A 141 -5.22 -3.69 9.40
CA SER A 141 -4.82 -4.16 10.73
C SER A 141 -5.73 -3.63 11.84
N ILE A 142 -6.22 -2.38 11.73
CA ILE A 142 -7.21 -1.82 12.66
C ILE A 142 -8.54 -2.59 12.56
N LEU A 143 -9.02 -2.88 11.36
CA LEU A 143 -10.24 -3.65 11.13
C LEU A 143 -10.12 -5.09 11.63
N GLU A 144 -8.97 -5.70 11.48
CA GLU A 144 -8.67 -7.03 12.02
C GLU A 144 -8.71 -7.01 13.55
N LYS A 145 -8.08 -6.04 14.19
CA LYS A 145 -8.13 -5.84 15.65
C LYS A 145 -9.54 -5.57 16.17
N ALA A 146 -10.36 -4.86 15.39
CA ALA A 146 -11.77 -4.67 15.67
C ALA A 146 -12.63 -5.94 15.54
N GLY A 147 -12.08 -7.02 15.01
CA GLY A 147 -12.81 -8.25 14.71
C GLY A 147 -13.79 -8.14 13.55
N LEU A 148 -13.65 -7.12 12.70
CA LEU A 148 -14.55 -6.83 11.58
C LEU A 148 -14.17 -7.59 10.32
N ILE A 149 -12.94 -8.02 10.21
CA ILE A 149 -12.43 -8.86 9.13
C ILE A 149 -11.65 -10.05 9.68
N ASN A 150 -11.56 -11.12 8.88
CA ASN A 150 -10.82 -12.32 9.24
C ASN A 150 -9.51 -12.48 8.46
N TYR A 151 -8.92 -11.38 8.03
CA TYR A 151 -7.68 -11.38 7.31
C TYR A 151 -6.58 -10.71 8.12
N GLU A 152 -5.47 -11.40 8.32
CA GLU A 152 -4.23 -10.76 8.72
C GLU A 152 -3.57 -10.11 7.51
N SER A 153 -2.89 -9.01 7.72
CA SER A 153 -2.17 -8.30 6.68
C SER A 153 -0.68 -8.22 6.99
N VAL A 154 0.13 -8.33 5.95
CA VAL A 154 1.57 -8.11 6.02
C VAL A 154 1.95 -7.11 4.94
N LEU A 155 2.47 -5.96 5.35
CA LEU A 155 3.12 -5.04 4.43
C LEU A 155 4.48 -5.62 4.04
N THR A 156 4.74 -5.72 2.75
CA THR A 156 6.01 -6.23 2.22
C THR A 156 6.48 -5.42 1.02
N ASN A 157 7.74 -5.55 0.70
CA ASN A 157 8.35 -4.95 -0.47
C ASN A 157 8.93 -6.04 -1.37
N THR A 158 8.90 -5.78 -2.67
CA THR A 158 9.45 -6.67 -3.69
C THR A 158 9.98 -5.88 -4.89
N HIS A 159 10.36 -6.57 -5.94
CA HIS A 159 10.70 -5.96 -7.23
C HIS A 159 9.61 -6.25 -8.26
N ILE A 160 9.19 -5.24 -9.04
CA ILE A 160 8.15 -5.40 -10.06
C ILE A 160 8.65 -6.32 -11.18
N THR A 161 9.90 -6.15 -11.58
CA THR A 161 10.52 -7.02 -12.58
C THR A 161 11.90 -7.47 -12.15
N THR A 162 12.29 -8.67 -12.53
CA THR A 162 13.64 -9.20 -12.28
C THR A 162 14.72 -8.45 -13.07
N SER A 163 14.34 -7.78 -14.18
CA SER A 163 15.27 -7.06 -15.06
C SER A 163 15.60 -5.65 -14.59
N LYS A 164 14.66 -4.94 -13.97
CA LYS A 164 14.83 -3.53 -13.60
C LYS A 164 15.01 -3.28 -12.11
N LYS A 165 14.74 -4.28 -11.26
CA LYS A 165 14.81 -4.14 -9.79
C LYS A 165 14.04 -2.93 -9.26
N GLU A 166 12.94 -2.58 -9.92
CA GLU A 166 12.08 -1.50 -9.45
C GLU A 166 11.39 -1.92 -8.17
N PRO A 167 11.56 -1.16 -7.09
CA PRO A 167 10.97 -1.48 -5.81
C PRO A 167 9.46 -1.27 -5.81
N HIS A 168 8.73 -2.13 -5.12
CA HIS A 168 7.29 -2.04 -5.01
C HIS A 168 6.77 -2.53 -3.67
N SER A 169 5.90 -1.75 -3.04
CA SER A 169 5.27 -2.08 -1.77
C SER A 169 3.89 -2.67 -1.99
N LEU A 170 3.64 -3.79 -1.34
CA LEU A 170 2.46 -4.62 -1.49
C LEU A 170 1.92 -5.04 -0.12
N ILE A 171 0.70 -5.55 -0.10
CA ILE A 171 0.10 -6.14 1.08
C ILE A 171 -0.24 -7.60 0.79
N LEU A 172 0.24 -8.50 1.63
CA LEU A 172 -0.18 -9.89 1.65
C LEU A 172 -1.35 -10.02 2.62
N LEU A 173 -2.37 -10.74 2.21
CA LEU A 173 -3.57 -11.01 3.00
C LEU A 173 -3.76 -12.51 3.16
N LYS A 174 -3.87 -13.00 4.40
CA LYS A 174 -4.16 -14.41 4.68
C LYS A 174 -5.39 -14.53 5.57
N ASN A 175 -6.36 -15.33 5.15
CA ASN A 175 -7.57 -15.52 5.91
C ASN A 175 -7.31 -16.40 7.13
N LYS A 176 -7.64 -15.93 8.33
CA LYS A 176 -7.41 -16.62 9.60
C LYS A 176 -8.31 -17.85 9.81
N LYS A 177 -9.51 -17.84 9.19
CA LYS A 177 -10.47 -18.96 9.28
C LYS A 177 -10.28 -19.99 8.16
N ASP A 178 -9.75 -19.56 7.01
CA ASP A 178 -9.48 -20.41 5.85
C ASP A 178 -8.09 -20.08 5.31
N PRO A 179 -7.04 -20.67 5.86
CA PRO A 179 -5.65 -20.38 5.48
C PRO A 179 -5.30 -20.65 4.02
N SER A 180 -6.18 -21.32 3.26
CA SER A 180 -6.01 -21.51 1.82
C SER A 180 -6.32 -20.23 1.02
N LYS A 181 -7.05 -19.28 1.62
CA LYS A 181 -7.37 -17.99 1.01
C LYS A 181 -6.27 -16.98 1.30
N ILE A 182 -5.36 -16.90 0.38
CA ILE A 182 -4.21 -15.99 0.42
C ILE A 182 -4.26 -15.10 -0.81
N PHE A 183 -4.03 -13.79 -0.59
CA PHE A 183 -4.09 -12.81 -1.66
C PHE A 183 -2.93 -11.84 -1.57
N LEU A 184 -2.51 -11.35 -2.73
CA LEU A 184 -1.71 -10.15 -2.87
C LEU A 184 -2.65 -8.98 -3.17
N PHE A 185 -2.56 -7.93 -2.39
CA PHE A 185 -3.29 -6.69 -2.58
C PHE A 185 -2.32 -5.59 -3.00
N ASP A 186 -2.47 -5.13 -4.24
CA ASP A 186 -1.70 -4.03 -4.80
C ASP A 186 -2.56 -2.77 -4.89
N ILE A 187 -2.39 -1.89 -3.92
CA ILE A 187 -3.17 -0.65 -3.84
C ILE A 187 -2.69 0.42 -4.81
N GLU A 188 -1.45 0.36 -5.28
CA GLU A 188 -0.91 1.33 -6.25
C GLU A 188 -1.42 1.04 -7.67
N ASN A 189 -1.57 -0.25 -8.01
CA ASN A 189 -1.96 -0.70 -9.34
C ASN A 189 -3.35 -1.33 -9.32
N PRO A 190 -4.42 -0.52 -9.30
CA PRO A 190 -5.78 -1.05 -9.39
C PRO A 190 -5.94 -1.80 -10.71
N LEU A 191 -6.67 -2.91 -10.64
CA LEU A 191 -6.91 -3.81 -11.77
C LEU A 191 -7.31 -3.05 -13.03
N GLN A 192 -6.46 -3.11 -14.04
CA GLN A 192 -6.84 -2.77 -15.41
C GLN A 192 -7.30 -4.06 -16.11
N TYR A 193 -8.60 -4.24 -16.26
CA TYR A 193 -9.13 -5.29 -17.10
C TYR A 193 -9.06 -4.86 -18.55
N GLN A 194 -8.34 -5.64 -19.35
CA GLN A 194 -8.54 -5.60 -20.80
C GLN A 194 -9.60 -6.64 -21.17
N LYS A 195 -10.75 -6.17 -21.61
CA LYS A 195 -11.72 -7.00 -22.30
C LYS A 195 -11.84 -6.51 -23.74
N GLY A 196 -11.13 -7.19 -24.66
CA GLY A 196 -11.01 -6.75 -26.06
C GLY A 196 -10.10 -5.53 -26.21
N ASP A 197 -10.26 -4.74 -27.26
CA ASP A 197 -9.40 -3.62 -27.63
C ASP A 197 -9.59 -2.33 -26.79
N ASN A 198 -10.46 -2.38 -25.77
CA ASN A 198 -10.70 -1.25 -24.87
C ASN A 198 -10.22 -1.58 -23.45
N PRO A 199 -9.13 -0.96 -22.95
CA PRO A 199 -8.78 -1.03 -21.55
C PRO A 199 -9.89 -0.35 -20.73
N ARG A 200 -10.64 -1.10 -19.95
CA ARG A 200 -11.50 -0.53 -18.93
C ARG A 200 -10.73 -0.49 -17.64
N LEU A 201 -10.58 0.69 -17.07
CA LEU A 201 -10.29 0.84 -15.65
C LEU A 201 -11.42 0.14 -14.91
N ALA A 202 -11.15 -1.07 -14.38
CA ALA A 202 -12.08 -1.66 -13.47
C ALA A 202 -12.01 -0.82 -12.18
N THR A 203 -13.15 -0.33 -11.75
CA THR A 203 -13.36 0.25 -10.42
C THR A 203 -13.29 -0.87 -9.38
N GLY A 204 -12.20 -1.59 -9.34
CA GLY A 204 -12.03 -2.77 -8.49
C GLY A 204 -10.63 -2.82 -7.90
N VAL A 205 -10.57 -3.31 -6.68
CA VAL A 205 -9.34 -3.50 -5.93
C VAL A 205 -8.51 -4.61 -6.57
N ALA A 206 -7.24 -4.38 -6.80
CA ALA A 206 -6.31 -5.39 -7.30
C ALA A 206 -6.03 -6.44 -6.22
N LEU A 207 -6.76 -7.53 -6.28
CA LEU A 207 -6.67 -8.65 -5.35
C LEU A 207 -6.34 -9.93 -6.13
N TYR A 208 -5.10 -10.41 -5.99
CA TYR A 208 -4.59 -11.56 -6.72
C TYR A 208 -4.45 -12.77 -5.81
N PRO A 209 -5.03 -13.93 -6.14
CA PRO A 209 -4.85 -15.14 -5.34
C PRO A 209 -3.38 -15.60 -5.38
N LEU A 210 -2.87 -16.00 -4.23
CA LEU A 210 -1.55 -16.57 -4.07
C LEU A 210 -1.64 -18.04 -3.65
N THR A 211 -0.66 -18.82 -4.08
CA THR A 211 -0.37 -20.11 -3.48
C THR A 211 0.37 -19.94 -2.14
N GLU A 212 0.31 -20.93 -1.27
CA GLU A 212 1.07 -20.94 -0.01
C GLU A 212 2.58 -20.83 -0.27
N THR A 213 3.08 -21.41 -1.37
CA THR A 213 4.49 -21.30 -1.76
C THR A 213 4.85 -19.87 -2.12
N GLN A 214 4.04 -19.18 -2.94
CA GLN A 214 4.26 -17.78 -3.28
C GLN A 214 4.21 -16.88 -2.04
N TYR A 215 3.27 -17.13 -1.13
CA TYR A 215 3.18 -16.39 0.13
C TYR A 215 4.47 -16.54 0.96
N ARG A 216 4.96 -17.78 1.14
CA ARG A 216 6.21 -18.04 1.86
C ARG A 216 7.40 -17.38 1.18
N ASP A 217 7.46 -17.45 -0.14
CA ASP A 217 8.55 -16.84 -0.89
C ASP A 217 8.59 -15.31 -0.71
N PHE A 218 7.43 -14.64 -0.65
CA PHE A 218 7.38 -13.22 -0.26
C PHE A 218 7.85 -13.00 1.18
N MET A 219 7.40 -13.84 2.12
CA MET A 219 7.79 -13.73 3.54
C MET A 219 9.28 -13.98 3.75
N ASP A 220 9.89 -14.87 2.95
CA ASP A 220 11.31 -15.19 2.98
C ASP A 220 12.16 -14.19 2.19
N GLY A 221 11.54 -13.18 1.55
CA GLY A 221 12.23 -12.16 0.75
C GLY A 221 12.83 -12.68 -0.55
N LYS A 222 12.34 -13.79 -1.04
CA LYS A 222 12.72 -14.23 -2.36
C LYS A 222 12.18 -13.25 -3.40
N ALA A 223 12.98 -12.98 -4.43
CA ALA A 223 12.59 -12.11 -5.53
C ALA A 223 11.46 -12.76 -6.35
N ILE A 224 10.21 -12.52 -5.96
CA ILE A 224 9.04 -12.85 -6.75
C ILE A 224 8.64 -11.61 -7.52
N SER A 225 8.55 -11.73 -8.83
CA SER A 225 7.97 -10.68 -9.65
C SER A 225 6.45 -10.69 -9.49
N PRO A 226 5.81 -9.62 -8.96
CA PRO A 226 4.36 -9.49 -8.96
C PRO A 226 3.77 -9.62 -10.36
N GLN A 227 4.53 -9.25 -11.39
CA GLN A 227 4.14 -9.39 -12.79
C GLN A 227 3.74 -10.82 -13.15
N SER A 228 4.47 -11.84 -12.67
CA SER A 228 4.13 -13.23 -12.92
C SER A 228 2.77 -13.61 -12.30
N ILE A 229 2.42 -12.99 -11.18
CA ILE A 229 1.12 -13.18 -10.50
C ILE A 229 0.01 -12.49 -11.28
N TYR A 230 0.26 -11.28 -11.78
CA TYR A 230 -0.69 -10.55 -12.61
C TYR A 230 -0.99 -11.29 -13.91
N GLU A 231 0.03 -11.84 -14.56
CA GLU A 231 -0.10 -12.63 -15.79
C GLU A 231 -0.87 -13.94 -15.56
N GLN A 232 -0.61 -14.65 -14.46
CA GLN A 232 -1.35 -15.85 -14.06
C GLN A 232 -2.83 -15.56 -13.81
N ALA A 233 -3.16 -14.36 -13.32
CA ALA A 233 -4.52 -13.90 -13.13
C ALA A 233 -5.22 -13.46 -14.45
N GLY A 234 -4.58 -13.66 -15.60
CA GLY A 234 -5.10 -13.27 -16.91
C GLY A 234 -4.99 -11.76 -17.20
N MET A 235 -4.17 -11.07 -16.46
CA MET A 235 -3.87 -9.67 -16.68
C MET A 235 -2.81 -9.53 -17.76
N GLN A 236 -3.12 -8.80 -18.82
CA GLN A 236 -2.07 -8.39 -19.76
C GLN A 236 -1.28 -7.26 -19.14
N VAL A 237 -0.01 -7.49 -18.92
CA VAL A 237 0.93 -6.49 -18.44
C VAL A 237 1.49 -5.78 -19.67
N PHE A 238 1.11 -4.54 -19.92
CA PHE A 238 1.62 -3.72 -21.01
C PHE A 238 2.89 -2.99 -20.57
N GLY A 239 3.98 -3.05 -21.29
CA GLY A 239 5.27 -2.37 -21.17
C GLY A 239 5.46 -1.38 -20.00
N GLU A 240 6.50 -0.62 -19.99
CA GLU A 240 6.88 0.29 -18.91
C GLU A 240 5.86 1.39 -18.54
N GLN A 241 4.87 1.65 -19.41
CA GLN A 241 3.79 2.62 -19.20
C GLN A 241 2.58 2.08 -18.43
N ARG A 242 2.66 0.91 -17.85
CA ARG A 242 1.52 0.10 -17.39
C ARG A 242 0.81 0.63 -16.16
N PHE A 243 1.55 1.30 -15.33
CA PHE A 243 1.09 1.70 -14.00
C PHE A 243 0.78 3.20 -13.91
N TYR A 244 1.13 3.97 -14.92
CA TYR A 244 0.85 5.39 -14.99
C TYR A 244 -0.24 5.63 -16.03
N GLY A 245 -1.37 6.16 -15.61
CA GLY A 245 -2.47 6.50 -16.54
C GLY A 245 -2.00 7.41 -17.66
N GLU A 246 -2.63 7.31 -18.83
CA GLU A 246 -2.28 7.97 -20.09
C GLU A 246 -2.13 9.51 -20.06
N SER A 247 -2.31 10.16 -18.94
CA SER A 247 -2.32 11.63 -18.85
C SER A 247 -0.98 12.30 -18.60
N GLU A 248 0.10 11.55 -18.30
CA GLU A 248 1.43 12.17 -18.13
C GLU A 248 2.52 11.30 -18.78
N VAL A 249 2.73 11.51 -20.07
CA VAL A 249 3.94 11.07 -20.76
C VAL A 249 5.08 11.95 -20.27
N VAL A 250 5.72 11.58 -19.18
CA VAL A 250 7.05 12.08 -18.84
C VAL A 250 8.05 11.08 -19.45
N SER A 251 8.94 11.59 -20.28
CA SER A 251 9.95 10.83 -20.99
C SER A 251 10.66 9.81 -20.13
N ALA A 252 10.80 8.61 -20.64
CA ALA A 252 11.29 7.39 -20.00
C ALA A 252 12.77 7.40 -19.56
N ASP A 253 13.40 8.56 -19.36
CA ASP A 253 14.84 8.67 -19.05
C ASP A 253 15.17 8.94 -17.58
N SER A 254 14.16 9.05 -16.71
CA SER A 254 14.41 9.19 -15.28
C SER A 254 13.97 7.93 -14.56
N GLY A 255 14.91 7.01 -14.35
CA GLY A 255 14.70 5.87 -13.46
C GLY A 255 14.14 6.34 -12.11
N CYS A 256 13.22 5.57 -11.57
CA CYS A 256 12.62 5.82 -10.27
C CYS A 256 13.68 5.66 -9.17
N ASP A 257 14.48 6.71 -8.94
CA ASP A 257 15.54 6.72 -7.92
C ASP A 257 15.00 6.92 -6.49
N LEU A 258 13.67 7.06 -6.34
CA LEU A 258 13.04 7.39 -5.05
C LEU A 258 11.93 6.40 -4.63
N CYS A 259 11.77 5.26 -5.29
CA CYS A 259 10.90 4.19 -4.79
C CYS A 259 11.62 3.22 -3.88
#